data_e80bd001f722db75460ed054f2d8bc15
#
_entry.id   e80bd001f722db75460ed054f2d8bc15
#
_cell.length_a   1.000
_cell.length_b   1.000
_cell.length_c   1.000
_cell.angle_alpha   90.00
_cell.angle_beta   90.00
_cell.angle_gamma   90.00
#
_symmetry.space_group_name_H-M   'P 1'
#
loop_
_entity.id
_entity.type
_entity.pdbx_description
1 polymer ?
#
loop_
_entity_poly.entity_id
_entity_poly.type
_entity_poly.pdbx_seq_one_letter_code
_entity_poly.pdbx_strand_id
1 'polypeptide(L)'
;MHFIPEKLDDYVVMHSEEEPELLKQLTRETHQKILQPRMLSGHYQGRVLSMISKLVNPKNILEIGTYTGYSALCLAEGMQKSGELHTIDINEELYDFQRKYFDKSIYGNQIHLRT
;
A
#
# COMPACT_ATOMS: atom_id res chain seq x y z
N MET A 1 -8.63 -7.91 -7.96
CA MET A 1 -8.38 -8.65 -9.20
C MET A 1 -7.91 -10.06 -8.85
N HIS A 2 -8.57 -11.06 -9.42
CA HIS A 2 -8.25 -12.45 -9.09
C HIS A 2 -7.55 -13.12 -10.26
N PHE A 3 -6.23 -13.22 -10.18
CA PHE A 3 -5.42 -13.98 -11.14
C PHE A 3 -5.35 -15.46 -10.80
N ILE A 4 -5.76 -15.84 -9.59
CA ILE A 4 -5.66 -17.20 -9.09
C ILE A 4 -7.05 -17.68 -8.69
N PRO A 5 -7.28 -19.01 -8.68
CA PRO A 5 -8.55 -19.57 -8.24
C PRO A 5 -8.93 -19.08 -6.84
N GLU A 6 -10.21 -18.85 -6.62
CA GLU A 6 -10.74 -18.31 -5.37
C GLU A 6 -10.30 -19.14 -4.14
N LYS A 7 -10.35 -20.47 -4.25
CA LYS A 7 -9.95 -21.36 -3.15
C LYS A 7 -8.48 -21.19 -2.79
N LEU A 8 -7.64 -20.98 -3.78
CA LEU A 8 -6.22 -20.76 -3.56
C LEU A 8 -5.98 -19.39 -2.92
N ASP A 9 -6.70 -18.39 -3.37
CA ASP A 9 -6.64 -17.06 -2.79
C ASP A 9 -7.03 -17.07 -1.31
N ASP A 10 -8.14 -17.76 -0.99
CA ASP A 10 -8.60 -17.92 0.39
C ASP A 10 -7.53 -18.62 1.26
N TYR A 11 -6.91 -19.66 0.72
CA TYR A 11 -5.83 -20.36 1.43
C TYR A 11 -4.67 -19.42 1.74
N VAL A 12 -4.23 -18.66 0.74
CA VAL A 12 -3.11 -17.74 0.89
C VAL A 12 -3.41 -16.68 1.94
N VAL A 13 -4.60 -16.10 1.89
CA VAL A 13 -5.00 -15.07 2.85
C VAL A 13 -5.05 -15.63 4.27
N MET A 14 -5.61 -16.84 4.44
CA MET A 14 -5.70 -17.48 5.76
C MET A 14 -4.34 -17.83 6.36
N HIS A 15 -3.35 -18.11 5.53
CA HIS A 15 -2.03 -18.55 5.98
C HIS A 15 -0.98 -17.44 5.92
N SER A 16 -1.40 -16.21 5.61
CA SER A 16 -0.52 -15.04 5.58
C SER A 16 -0.71 -14.21 6.85
N GLU A 17 0.22 -13.30 7.08
CA GLU A 17 0.10 -12.32 8.14
C GLU A 17 -1.22 -11.54 7.99
N GLU A 18 -1.87 -11.25 9.11
CA GLU A 18 -3.13 -10.51 9.10
C GLU A 18 -2.94 -9.10 8.53
N GLU A 19 -3.94 -8.64 7.77
CA GLU A 19 -3.91 -7.30 7.20
C GLU A 19 -3.97 -6.25 8.31
N PRO A 20 -3.04 -5.28 8.34
CA PRO A 20 -3.09 -4.18 9.31
C PRO A 20 -4.41 -3.40 9.20
N GLU A 21 -4.89 -2.91 10.34
CA GLU A 21 -6.19 -2.23 10.41
C GLU A 21 -6.28 -1.02 9.49
N LEU A 22 -5.22 -0.22 9.42
CA LEU A 22 -5.19 0.95 8.53
C LEU A 22 -5.39 0.54 7.06
N LEU A 23 -4.78 -0.56 6.65
CA LEU A 23 -4.93 -1.06 5.28
C LEU A 23 -6.33 -1.62 5.03
N LYS A 24 -6.96 -2.21 6.05
CA LYS A 24 -8.37 -2.63 5.93
C LYS A 24 -9.29 -1.44 5.70
N GLN A 25 -9.07 -0.35 6.44
CA GLN A 25 -9.84 0.88 6.28
C GLN A 25 -9.63 1.48 4.90
N LEU A 26 -8.39 1.53 4.42
CA LEU A 26 -8.05 2.04 3.10
C LEU A 26 -8.73 1.23 2.01
N THR A 27 -8.71 -0.09 2.11
CA THR A 27 -9.35 -0.99 1.17
C THR A 27 -10.85 -0.74 1.11
N ARG A 28 -11.49 -0.63 2.28
CA ARG A 28 -12.93 -0.39 2.38
C ARG A 28 -13.31 0.92 1.70
N GLU A 29 -12.61 1.99 2.04
CA GLU A 29 -12.90 3.31 1.48
C GLU A 29 -12.62 3.37 -0.02
N THR A 30 -11.57 2.69 -0.48
CA THR A 30 -11.26 2.59 -1.91
C THR A 30 -12.43 1.96 -2.67
N HIS A 31 -12.97 0.86 -2.17
CA HIS A 31 -14.11 0.20 -2.81
C HIS A 31 -15.38 1.04 -2.78
N GLN A 32 -15.55 1.87 -1.75
CA GLN A 32 -16.75 2.70 -1.60
C GLN A 32 -16.73 3.96 -2.47
N LYS A 33 -15.55 4.57 -2.65
CA LYS A 33 -15.45 5.93 -3.20
C LYS A 33 -14.66 6.05 -4.48
N ILE A 34 -13.86 5.06 -4.84
CA ILE A 34 -12.97 5.16 -5.99
C ILE A 34 -13.50 4.32 -7.15
N LEU A 35 -13.36 4.86 -8.37
CA LEU A 35 -13.99 4.27 -9.57
C LEU A 35 -13.40 2.94 -9.98
N GLN A 36 -12.13 2.67 -9.76
CA GLN A 36 -11.47 1.44 -10.21
C GLN A 36 -10.77 0.72 -9.06
N PRO A 37 -11.54 0.17 -8.09
CA PRO A 37 -10.94 -0.48 -6.93
C PRO A 37 -10.10 -1.71 -7.28
N ARG A 38 -10.25 -2.27 -8.49
CA ARG A 38 -9.44 -3.41 -8.96
C ARG A 38 -7.95 -3.08 -9.07
N MET A 39 -7.58 -1.81 -9.15
CA MET A 39 -6.19 -1.38 -9.20
C MET A 39 -5.51 -1.46 -7.84
N LEU A 40 -6.26 -1.71 -6.79
CA LEU A 40 -5.71 -1.86 -5.45
C LEU A 40 -4.86 -3.13 -5.38
N SER A 41 -3.68 -3.02 -4.76
CA SER A 41 -2.75 -4.15 -4.64
C SER A 41 -3.34 -5.31 -3.85
N GLY A 42 -4.00 -5.00 -2.73
CA GLY A 42 -4.66 -6.00 -1.92
C GLY A 42 -3.74 -6.66 -0.90
N HIS A 43 -4.35 -7.51 -0.06
CA HIS A 43 -3.67 -8.09 1.12
C HIS A 43 -2.47 -8.97 0.75
N TYR A 44 -2.67 -9.91 -0.19
CA TYR A 44 -1.61 -10.84 -0.57
C TYR A 44 -0.39 -10.09 -1.14
N GLN A 45 -0.62 -9.29 -2.16
CA GLN A 45 0.46 -8.52 -2.81
C GLN A 45 1.12 -7.58 -1.81
N GLY A 46 0.33 -6.95 -0.93
CA GLY A 46 0.85 -6.04 0.08
C GLY A 46 1.77 -6.74 1.06
N ARG A 47 1.43 -7.95 1.49
CA ARG A 47 2.30 -8.70 2.41
C ARG A 47 3.60 -9.13 1.74
N VAL A 48 3.54 -9.48 0.45
CA VAL A 48 4.75 -9.79 -0.33
C VAL A 48 5.65 -8.56 -0.43
N LEU A 49 5.08 -7.40 -0.77
CA LEU A 49 5.85 -6.15 -0.87
C LEU A 49 6.48 -5.78 0.48
N SER A 50 5.73 -5.92 1.57
CA SER A 50 6.23 -5.66 2.91
C SER A 50 7.40 -6.59 3.25
N MET A 51 7.28 -7.87 2.94
CA MET A 51 8.33 -8.85 3.18
C MET A 51 9.61 -8.51 2.41
N ILE A 52 9.47 -8.20 1.13
CA ILE A 52 10.62 -7.82 0.29
C ILE A 52 11.28 -6.56 0.84
N SER A 53 10.48 -5.56 1.20
CA SER A 53 10.99 -4.33 1.78
C SER A 53 11.77 -4.60 3.07
N LYS A 54 11.24 -5.47 3.94
CA LYS A 54 11.94 -5.85 5.19
C LYS A 54 13.25 -6.56 4.93
N LEU A 55 13.32 -7.39 3.88
CA LEU A 55 14.55 -8.07 3.50
C LEU A 55 15.60 -7.10 2.99
N VAL A 56 15.19 -6.11 2.22
CA VAL A 56 16.09 -5.08 1.65
C VAL A 56 16.46 -4.04 2.71
N ASN A 57 15.53 -3.70 3.60
CA ASN A 57 15.67 -2.65 4.61
C ASN A 57 16.14 -1.33 3.98
N PRO A 58 15.39 -0.78 3.02
CA PRO A 58 15.85 0.35 2.22
C PRO A 58 15.82 1.66 2.99
N LYS A 59 16.72 2.56 2.63
CA LYS A 59 16.69 3.95 3.09
C LYS A 59 15.89 4.83 2.14
N ASN A 60 15.91 4.51 0.85
CA ASN A 60 15.18 5.27 -0.16
C ASN A 60 14.31 4.32 -0.98
N ILE A 61 13.06 4.68 -1.15
CA ILE A 61 12.09 3.93 -1.95
C ILE A 61 11.50 4.88 -2.99
N LEU A 62 11.44 4.42 -4.23
CA LEU A 62 10.73 5.11 -5.29
C LEU A 62 9.63 4.21 -5.80
N GLU A 63 8.40 4.71 -5.77
CA GLU A 63 7.24 4.03 -6.32
C GLU A 63 6.64 4.84 -7.46
N ILE A 64 6.33 4.20 -8.57
CA ILE A 64 5.63 4.82 -9.68
C ILE A 64 4.23 4.23 -9.76
N GLY A 65 3.22 5.08 -9.59
CA GLY A 65 1.83 4.65 -9.51
C GLY A 65 1.35 4.52 -8.06
N THR A 66 0.96 5.63 -7.45
CA THR A 66 0.53 5.65 -6.05
C THR A 66 -0.85 5.03 -5.86
N TYR A 67 -1.75 5.29 -6.77
CA TYR A 67 -3.17 4.98 -6.69
C TYR A 67 -3.74 5.48 -5.35
N THR A 68 -4.26 4.59 -4.48
CA THR A 68 -4.80 5.01 -3.18
C THR A 68 -3.79 4.89 -2.03
N GLY A 69 -2.58 4.40 -2.31
CA GLY A 69 -1.48 4.38 -1.34
C GLY A 69 -1.25 3.06 -0.63
N TYR A 70 -1.97 2.02 -0.99
CA TYR A 70 -1.86 0.72 -0.33
C TYR A 70 -0.44 0.15 -0.41
N SER A 71 0.12 0.08 -1.62
CA SER A 71 1.45 -0.49 -1.81
C SER A 71 2.54 0.38 -1.17
N ALA A 72 2.39 1.70 -1.20
CA ALA A 72 3.33 2.60 -0.55
C ALA A 72 3.41 2.32 0.95
N LEU A 73 2.28 2.14 1.60
CA LEU A 73 2.24 1.81 3.03
C LEU A 73 2.89 0.46 3.32
N CYS A 74 2.68 -0.53 2.46
CA CYS A 74 3.30 -1.84 2.62
C CYS A 74 4.82 -1.76 2.46
N LEU A 75 5.30 -1.02 1.47
CA LEU A 75 6.74 -0.81 1.25
C LEU A 75 7.38 -0.07 2.42
N ALA A 76 6.67 0.88 3.01
CA ALA A 76 7.17 1.65 4.14
C ALA A 76 7.42 0.78 5.38
N GLU A 77 6.74 -0.35 5.51
CA GLU A 77 6.90 -1.24 6.67
C GLU A 77 8.32 -1.79 6.82
N GLY A 78 9.07 -1.92 5.72
CA GLY A 78 10.45 -2.40 5.76
C GLY A 78 11.51 -1.30 5.70
N MET A 79 11.08 -0.05 5.56
CA MET A 79 11.97 1.09 5.39
C MET A 79 12.72 1.41 6.68
N GLN A 80 13.96 1.88 6.55
CA GLN A 80 14.74 2.35 7.71
C GLN A 80 14.04 3.54 8.37
N LYS A 81 14.25 3.72 9.67
CA LYS A 81 13.64 4.83 10.43
C LYS A 81 13.97 6.21 9.86
N SER A 82 15.17 6.37 9.30
CA SER A 82 15.59 7.61 8.67
C SER A 82 15.32 7.62 7.16
N GLY A 83 14.61 6.62 6.66
CA GLY A 83 14.37 6.45 5.23
C GLY A 83 13.29 7.38 4.70
N GLU A 84 13.20 7.46 3.39
CA GLU A 84 12.21 8.25 2.69
C GLU A 84 11.63 7.44 1.53
N LEU A 85 10.31 7.57 1.37
CA LEU A 85 9.59 6.97 0.25
C LEU A 85 9.00 8.08 -0.60
N HIS A 86 9.33 8.06 -1.89
CA HIS A 86 8.75 8.99 -2.86
C HIS A 86 7.83 8.18 -3.77
N THR A 87 6.58 8.59 -3.85
CA THR A 87 5.59 7.94 -4.69
C THR A 87 5.00 8.94 -5.66
N ILE A 88 4.90 8.54 -6.93
CA ILE A 88 4.55 9.42 -8.04
C ILE A 88 3.26 8.94 -8.69
N ASP A 89 2.32 9.86 -8.86
CA ASP A 89 1.10 9.58 -9.61
C ASP A 89 0.69 10.84 -10.39
N ILE A 90 0.15 10.64 -11.58
CA ILE A 90 -0.35 11.75 -12.38
C ILE A 90 -1.75 12.21 -11.96
N ASN A 91 -2.46 11.41 -11.16
CA ASN A 91 -3.83 11.71 -10.76
C ASN A 91 -3.88 12.51 -9.46
N GLU A 92 -3.99 13.82 -9.59
CA GLU A 92 -4.05 14.73 -8.45
C GLU A 92 -5.36 14.62 -7.66
N GLU A 93 -6.40 14.07 -8.26
CA GLU A 93 -7.71 13.93 -7.59
C GLU A 93 -7.63 13.03 -6.36
N LEU A 94 -6.67 12.12 -6.30
CA LEU A 94 -6.50 11.21 -5.19
C LEU A 94 -5.56 11.73 -4.10
N TYR A 95 -4.99 12.92 -4.29
CA TYR A 95 -3.98 13.45 -3.36
C TYR A 95 -4.47 13.50 -1.91
N ASP A 96 -5.64 14.08 -1.68
CA ASP A 96 -6.16 14.21 -0.32
C ASP A 96 -6.48 12.85 0.31
N PHE A 97 -6.99 11.93 -0.49
CA PHE A 97 -7.25 10.56 -0.04
C PHE A 97 -5.93 9.88 0.38
N GLN A 98 -4.92 9.95 -0.47
CA GLN A 98 -3.60 9.39 -0.21
C GLN A 98 -2.99 9.99 1.04
N ARG A 99 -2.99 11.32 1.14
CA ARG A 99 -2.39 12.02 2.27
C ARG A 99 -3.08 11.68 3.58
N LYS A 100 -4.39 11.51 3.54
CA LYS A 100 -5.16 11.14 4.72
C LYS A 100 -4.66 9.82 5.33
N TYR A 101 -4.46 8.81 4.49
CA TYR A 101 -4.01 7.50 4.98
C TYR A 101 -2.53 7.49 5.35
N PHE A 102 -1.70 8.19 4.60
CA PHE A 102 -0.29 8.30 4.96
C PHE A 102 -0.12 8.99 6.31
N ASP A 103 -0.90 10.02 6.57
CA ASP A 103 -0.81 10.76 7.83
C ASP A 103 -1.37 9.98 9.02
N LYS A 104 -2.29 9.04 8.79
CA LYS A 104 -2.76 8.13 9.84
C LYS A 104 -1.72 7.07 10.19
N SER A 105 -0.78 6.80 9.30
CA SER A 105 0.29 5.82 9.52
C SER A 105 1.42 6.45 10.33
N ILE A 106 2.30 5.60 10.85
CA ILE A 106 3.51 6.09 11.52
C ILE A 106 4.55 6.60 10.52
N TYR A 107 4.30 6.43 9.22
CA TYR A 107 5.24 6.80 8.15
C TYR A 107 4.91 8.12 7.49
N GLY A 108 3.92 8.87 7.98
CA GLY A 108 3.41 10.06 7.29
C GLY A 108 4.48 11.08 6.93
N ASN A 109 5.45 11.29 7.82
CA ASN A 109 6.54 12.25 7.58
C ASN A 109 7.59 11.75 6.60
N GLN A 110 7.59 10.45 6.31
CA GLN A 110 8.59 9.81 5.45
C GLN A 110 8.08 9.55 4.04
N ILE A 111 6.77 9.67 3.82
CA ILE A 111 6.15 9.43 2.51
C ILE A 111 5.88 10.76 1.82
N HIS A 112 6.49 10.91 0.65
CA HIS A 112 6.39 12.13 -0.16
C HIS A 112 5.62 11.84 -1.43
N LEU A 113 4.50 12.55 -1.60
CA LEU A 113 3.67 12.46 -2.79
C LEU A 113 4.19 13.43 -3.85
N ARG A 114 4.30 12.93 -5.10
CA ARG A 114 4.73 13.75 -6.22
C ARG A 114 3.83 13.49 -7.43
N THR A 115 3.69 14.49 -8.29
CA THR A 115 2.93 14.39 -9.54
C THR A 115 3.82 14.48 -10.75
#